data_76db7c4bc3b314ccdcc5f82f71ba7125
#
_entry.id   76db7c4bc3b314ccdcc5f82f71ba7125
#
_cell.length_a   1.000
_cell.length_b   1.000
_cell.length_c   1.000
_cell.angle_alpha   90.00
_cell.angle_beta   90.00
_cell.angle_gamma   90.00
#
_symmetry.space_group_name_H-M   'P 1'
#
loop_
_entity.id
_entity.type
_entity.pdbx_description
1 polymer ?
#
loop_
_entity_poly.entity_id
_entity_poly.type
_entity_poly.pdbx_seq_one_letter_code
_entity_poly.pdbx_strand_id
1 'polypeptide(L)'
;TRKESSAASDVYKRQGICAVADTLKKCFPEDYVARYGGDEFLVVMTGRDREYAEEHARQLCMGIRECEIPNEDSSVEPWLTISVGGVCAIPKEPNRVWDFLSAADKTLYDQKNEQKGKVRFYVGEGQYL
;
A
#
# COMPACT_ATOMS: atom_id res chain seq x y z
N THR A 1 -12.52 -7.22 16.95
CA THR A 1 -13.84 -7.68 16.72
C THR A 1 -14.54 -6.87 15.64
N ARG A 2 -15.43 -7.50 14.99
CA ARG A 2 -16.09 -6.91 13.86
C ARG A 2 -17.32 -6.16 14.25
N LYS A 3 -17.51 -5.06 13.63
CA LYS A 3 -18.71 -4.30 13.84
C LYS A 3 -19.61 -4.39 12.64
N GLU A 4 -20.90 -4.29 12.90
CA GLU A 4 -21.85 -4.20 11.83
C GLU A 4 -21.64 -2.90 11.09
N SER A 5 -21.61 -2.97 9.77
CA SER A 5 -21.47 -1.77 8.94
C SER A 5 -22.85 -1.34 8.51
N SER A 6 -23.12 -0.05 8.63
CA SER A 6 -24.32 0.51 8.07
C SER A 6 -24.16 0.60 6.56
N ALA A 7 -25.27 0.81 5.85
CA ALA A 7 -25.22 0.97 4.40
C ALA A 7 -24.36 2.17 4.03
N ALA A 8 -24.44 3.25 4.79
CA ALA A 8 -23.63 4.42 4.54
C ALA A 8 -22.14 4.12 4.72
N SER A 9 -21.80 3.33 5.74
CA SER A 9 -20.43 2.94 5.99
C SER A 9 -19.89 2.06 4.86
N ASP A 10 -20.71 1.17 4.32
CA ASP A 10 -20.31 0.32 3.21
C ASP A 10 -20.05 1.12 1.94
N VAL A 11 -20.90 2.11 1.66
CA VAL A 11 -20.69 3.01 0.52
C VAL A 11 -19.39 3.78 0.69
N TYR A 12 -19.13 4.28 1.88
CA TYR A 12 -17.93 5.03 2.18
C TYR A 12 -16.68 4.17 1.98
N LYS A 13 -16.70 2.93 2.45
CA LYS A 13 -15.57 2.02 2.27
C LYS A 13 -15.35 1.70 0.81
N ARG A 14 -16.41 1.51 0.06
CA ARG A 14 -16.32 1.23 -1.36
C ARG A 14 -15.72 2.40 -2.11
N GLN A 15 -16.09 3.62 -1.73
CA GLN A 15 -15.52 4.83 -2.30
C GLN A 15 -14.01 4.86 -2.10
N GLY A 16 -13.58 4.54 -0.89
CA GLY A 16 -12.15 4.52 -0.57
C GLY A 16 -11.39 3.52 -1.41
N ILE A 17 -11.93 2.31 -1.53
CA ILE A 17 -11.29 1.26 -2.32
C ILE A 17 -11.19 1.67 -3.79
N CYS A 18 -12.25 2.25 -4.33
CA CYS A 18 -12.24 2.69 -5.73
C CYS A 18 -11.23 3.80 -5.96
N ALA A 19 -11.14 4.74 -5.03
CA ALA A 19 -10.19 5.84 -5.14
C ALA A 19 -8.76 5.33 -5.12
N VAL A 20 -8.48 4.38 -4.25
CA VAL A 20 -7.14 3.78 -4.19
C VAL A 20 -6.83 3.05 -5.48
N ALA A 21 -7.77 2.27 -5.98
CA ALA A 21 -7.57 1.52 -7.22
C ALA A 21 -7.30 2.47 -8.39
N ASP A 22 -8.06 3.54 -8.51
CA ASP A 22 -7.88 4.49 -9.60
C ASP A 22 -6.54 5.20 -9.50
N THR A 23 -6.15 5.60 -8.29
CA THR A 23 -4.89 6.28 -8.08
C THR A 23 -3.71 5.36 -8.34
N LEU A 24 -3.83 4.09 -7.96
CA LEU A 24 -2.81 3.10 -8.25
C LEU A 24 -2.58 2.97 -9.75
N LYS A 25 -3.64 2.92 -10.52
CA LYS A 25 -3.52 2.80 -11.97
C LYS A 25 -2.82 4.02 -12.58
N LYS A 26 -3.06 5.18 -12.01
CA LYS A 26 -2.41 6.40 -12.49
C LYS A 26 -0.94 6.46 -12.12
N CYS A 27 -0.62 6.04 -10.90
CA CYS A 27 0.76 6.10 -10.43
C CYS A 27 1.62 4.97 -10.97
N PHE A 28 1.03 3.83 -11.27
CA PHE A 28 1.76 2.65 -11.71
C PHE A 28 1.14 2.10 -12.99
N PRO A 29 1.19 2.86 -14.10
CA PRO A 29 0.49 2.45 -15.32
C PRO A 29 1.13 1.24 -16.02
N GLU A 30 2.41 0.98 -15.75
CA GLU A 30 3.13 -0.10 -16.42
C GLU A 30 3.53 -1.22 -15.48
N ASP A 31 3.06 -1.16 -14.24
CA ASP A 31 3.40 -2.15 -13.25
C ASP A 31 2.18 -3.02 -12.95
N TYR A 32 2.43 -4.17 -12.36
CA TYR A 32 1.34 -5.08 -12.01
C TYR A 32 0.65 -4.59 -10.74
N VAL A 33 -0.65 -4.38 -10.83
CA VAL A 33 -1.45 -3.91 -9.70
C VAL A 33 -2.59 -4.88 -9.48
N ALA A 34 -2.80 -5.27 -8.23
CA ALA A 34 -3.88 -6.18 -7.90
C ALA A 34 -4.43 -5.85 -6.52
N ARG A 35 -5.70 -6.16 -6.33
CA ARG A 35 -6.29 -6.11 -5.00
C ARG A 35 -5.99 -7.45 -4.33
N TYR A 36 -5.26 -7.37 -3.23
CA TYR A 36 -4.81 -8.56 -2.54
C TYR A 36 -5.92 -9.17 -1.69
N GLY A 37 -6.73 -8.34 -1.10
CA GLY A 37 -7.85 -8.79 -0.30
C GLY A 37 -8.31 -7.66 0.60
N GLY A 38 -9.61 -7.66 0.95
CA GLY A 38 -10.14 -6.63 1.81
C GLY A 38 -9.82 -5.25 1.28
N ASP A 39 -9.08 -4.50 2.07
CA ASP A 39 -8.64 -3.16 1.70
C ASP A 39 -7.15 -3.11 1.40
N GLU A 40 -6.57 -4.23 1.02
CA GLU A 40 -5.14 -4.32 0.72
C GLU A 40 -4.90 -4.47 -0.77
N PHE A 41 -3.87 -3.78 -1.26
CA PHE A 41 -3.47 -3.82 -2.65
C PHE A 41 -2.01 -4.20 -2.76
N LEU A 42 -1.66 -4.77 -3.90
CA LEU A 42 -0.31 -5.21 -4.19
C LEU A 42 0.14 -4.59 -5.50
N VAL A 43 1.36 -4.07 -5.50
CA VAL A 43 2.01 -3.58 -6.71
C VAL A 43 3.32 -4.33 -6.87
N VAL A 44 3.54 -4.90 -8.05
CA VAL A 44 4.80 -5.58 -8.35
C VAL A 44 5.49 -4.82 -9.45
N MET A 45 6.71 -4.40 -9.16
CA MET A 45 7.53 -3.66 -10.10
C MET A 45 8.78 -4.48 -10.44
N THR A 46 9.11 -4.54 -11.70
CA THR A 46 10.33 -5.23 -12.14
C THR A 46 11.21 -4.25 -12.87
N GLY A 47 12.53 -4.40 -12.69
CA GLY A 47 13.47 -3.51 -13.34
C GLY A 47 13.46 -2.10 -12.81
N ARG A 48 13.00 -1.91 -11.59
CA ARG A 48 12.95 -0.59 -10.96
C ARG A 48 13.88 -0.57 -9.76
N ASP A 49 14.40 0.61 -9.46
CA ASP A 49 15.23 0.75 -8.28
C ASP A 49 14.40 1.28 -7.11
N ARG A 50 15.06 1.38 -5.97
CA ARG A 50 14.42 1.83 -4.75
C ARG A 50 13.87 3.25 -4.88
N GLU A 51 14.61 4.11 -5.54
CA GLU A 51 14.19 5.52 -5.65
C GLU A 51 12.91 5.64 -6.45
N TYR A 52 12.80 4.88 -7.54
CA TYR A 52 11.57 4.85 -8.32
C TYR A 52 10.41 4.39 -7.46
N ALA A 53 10.60 3.30 -6.74
CA ALA A 53 9.52 2.72 -5.94
C ALA A 53 9.08 3.67 -4.83
N GLU A 54 10.03 4.27 -4.13
CA GLU A 54 9.69 5.19 -3.04
C GLU A 54 8.99 6.44 -3.54
N GLU A 55 9.47 6.98 -4.65
CA GLU A 55 8.88 8.19 -5.19
C GLU A 55 7.44 7.95 -5.64
N HIS A 56 7.21 6.85 -6.34
CA HIS A 56 5.87 6.54 -6.81
C HIS A 56 4.93 6.18 -5.66
N ALA A 57 5.45 5.55 -4.62
CA ALA A 57 4.65 5.27 -3.44
C ALA A 57 4.27 6.55 -2.71
N ARG A 58 5.17 7.52 -2.65
CA ARG A 58 4.84 8.82 -2.06
C ARG A 58 3.79 9.54 -2.88
N GLN A 59 3.92 9.50 -4.20
CA GLN A 59 2.90 10.09 -5.07
C GLN A 59 1.55 9.45 -4.87
N LEU A 60 1.53 8.14 -4.65
CA LEU A 60 0.30 7.43 -4.36
C LEU A 60 -0.34 7.94 -3.07
N CYS A 61 0.45 8.05 -2.01
CA CYS A 61 -0.06 8.53 -0.74
C CYS A 61 -0.60 9.95 -0.85
N MET A 62 0.12 10.81 -1.56
CA MET A 62 -0.33 12.18 -1.76
C MET A 62 -1.60 12.23 -2.60
N GLY A 63 -1.66 11.42 -3.64
CA GLY A 63 -2.85 11.38 -4.49
C GLY A 63 -4.09 10.95 -3.74
N ILE A 64 -3.96 9.98 -2.86
CA ILE A 64 -5.09 9.52 -2.06
C ILE A 64 -5.52 10.63 -1.10
N ARG A 65 -4.56 11.29 -0.46
CA ARG A 65 -4.89 12.37 0.47
C ARG A 65 -5.59 13.51 -0.25
N GLU A 66 -5.18 13.80 -1.47
CA GLU A 66 -5.78 14.88 -2.25
C GLU A 66 -7.19 14.56 -2.71
N CYS A 67 -7.58 13.28 -2.69
CA CYS A 67 -8.96 12.92 -3.00
C CYS A 67 -9.91 13.40 -1.92
N GLU A 68 -9.41 13.71 -0.74
CA GLU A 68 -10.18 14.24 0.38
C GLU A 68 -11.41 13.39 0.68
N ILE A 69 -11.17 12.08 0.78
CA ILE A 69 -12.23 11.15 1.18
C ILE A 69 -12.32 11.19 2.70
N PRO A 70 -13.49 11.51 3.26
CA PRO A 70 -13.60 11.62 4.72
C PRO A 70 -13.23 10.32 5.42
N ASN A 71 -12.49 10.45 6.50
CA ASN A 71 -12.09 9.30 7.30
C ASN A 71 -12.95 9.27 8.55
N GLU A 72 -14.05 8.54 8.49
CA GLU A 72 -15.02 8.50 9.58
C GLU A 72 -14.52 7.72 10.79
N ASP A 73 -13.51 6.88 10.58
CA ASP A 73 -13.00 6.03 11.64
C ASP A 73 -11.92 6.69 12.48
N SER A 74 -11.53 7.90 12.13
CA SER A 74 -10.43 8.57 12.82
C SER A 74 -10.84 9.99 13.19
N SER A 75 -10.60 10.34 14.44
CA SER A 75 -10.81 11.71 14.90
C SER A 75 -9.57 12.56 14.66
N VAL A 76 -8.45 11.94 14.29
CA VAL A 76 -7.18 12.63 14.13
C VAL A 76 -6.95 13.03 12.68
N GLU A 77 -7.22 12.10 11.76
CA GLU A 77 -7.03 12.35 10.34
C GLU A 77 -8.37 12.61 9.68
N PRO A 78 -8.59 13.83 9.17
CA PRO A 78 -9.89 14.13 8.54
C PRO A 78 -10.08 13.41 7.21
N TRP A 79 -9.01 13.04 6.54
CA TRP A 79 -9.08 12.41 5.23
C TRP A 79 -8.51 11.01 5.26
N LEU A 80 -9.01 10.18 4.34
CA LEU A 80 -8.46 8.84 4.16
C LEU A 80 -6.99 8.92 3.75
N THR A 81 -6.16 8.12 4.39
CA THR A 81 -4.77 7.96 4.03
C THR A 81 -4.46 6.47 3.89
N ILE A 82 -3.35 6.17 3.23
CA ILE A 82 -2.89 4.80 3.11
C ILE A 82 -1.47 4.70 3.62
N SER A 83 -1.12 3.51 4.05
CA SER A 83 0.25 3.20 4.43
C SER A 83 0.82 2.25 3.39
N VAL A 84 2.10 2.38 3.12
CA VAL A 84 2.79 1.56 2.12
C VAL A 84 4.00 0.91 2.76
N GLY A 85 4.08 -0.39 2.63
CA GLY A 85 5.28 -1.14 2.97
C GLY A 85 5.76 -1.87 1.74
N GLY A 86 7.04 -1.84 1.49
CA GLY A 86 7.57 -2.46 0.30
C GLY A 86 8.92 -3.10 0.52
N VAL A 87 9.31 -3.89 -0.45
CA VAL A 87 10.61 -4.54 -0.47
C VAL A 87 11.24 -4.29 -1.82
N CYS A 88 12.48 -3.90 -1.80
CA CYS A 88 13.27 -3.72 -3.01
C CYS A 88 14.50 -4.61 -2.89
N ALA A 89 14.55 -5.65 -3.69
CA ALA A 89 15.64 -6.62 -3.58
C ALA A 89 15.86 -7.31 -4.91
N ILE A 90 17.04 -7.87 -5.06
CA ILE A 90 17.37 -8.67 -6.24
C ILE A 90 17.07 -10.13 -5.88
N PRO A 91 16.19 -10.79 -6.66
CA PRO A 91 15.84 -12.18 -6.35
C PRO A 91 17.07 -13.10 -6.52
N LYS A 92 17.18 -14.03 -5.61
CA LYS A 92 18.23 -15.03 -5.64
C LYS A 92 17.63 -16.39 -5.27
N GLU A 93 18.21 -17.44 -5.81
CA GLU A 93 17.83 -18.77 -5.35
C GLU A 93 18.23 -18.95 -3.92
N PRO A 94 17.38 -19.48 -3.04
CA PRO A 94 16.07 -20.10 -3.31
C PRO A 94 14.88 -19.18 -3.06
N ASN A 95 15.01 -17.88 -3.26
CA ASN A 95 13.92 -16.94 -3.01
C ASN A 95 12.69 -17.28 -3.85
N ARG A 96 11.53 -17.01 -3.29
CA ARG A 96 10.24 -17.24 -3.93
C ARG A 96 9.38 -16.01 -3.78
N VAL A 97 8.29 -15.98 -4.53
CA VAL A 97 7.34 -14.87 -4.44
C VAL A 97 6.88 -14.64 -3.01
N TRP A 98 6.66 -15.74 -2.27
CA TRP A 98 6.26 -15.65 -0.85
C TRP A 98 7.24 -14.88 0.00
N ASP A 99 8.53 -15.03 -0.28
CA ASP A 99 9.54 -14.35 0.53
C ASP A 99 9.41 -12.84 0.40
N PHE A 100 9.17 -12.38 -0.83
CA PHE A 100 9.00 -10.95 -1.08
C PHE A 100 7.70 -10.44 -0.46
N LEU A 101 6.64 -11.20 -0.61
CA LEU A 101 5.34 -10.79 -0.10
C LEU A 101 5.37 -10.73 1.42
N SER A 102 5.97 -11.72 2.06
CA SER A 102 6.08 -11.73 3.52
C SER A 102 6.89 -10.56 4.04
N ALA A 103 7.98 -10.23 3.35
CA ALA A 103 8.82 -9.11 3.75
C ALA A 103 8.08 -7.79 3.58
N ALA A 104 7.29 -7.67 2.52
CA ALA A 104 6.50 -6.46 2.29
C ALA A 104 5.41 -6.31 3.36
N ASP A 105 4.76 -7.42 3.72
CA ASP A 105 3.75 -7.41 4.78
C ASP A 105 4.34 -6.96 6.10
N LYS A 106 5.52 -7.49 6.43
CA LYS A 106 6.17 -7.12 7.68
C LYS A 106 6.54 -5.64 7.67
N THR A 107 7.03 -5.16 6.55
CA THR A 107 7.41 -3.75 6.43
C THR A 107 6.18 -2.85 6.59
N LEU A 108 5.07 -3.26 6.01
CA LEU A 108 3.82 -2.52 6.14
C LEU A 108 3.34 -2.50 7.58
N TYR A 109 3.43 -3.64 8.26
CA TYR A 109 3.03 -3.72 9.66
C TYR A 109 3.87 -2.79 10.52
N ASP A 110 5.18 -2.80 10.30
CA ASP A 110 6.08 -1.92 11.04
C ASP A 110 5.76 -0.46 10.76
N GLN A 111 5.47 -0.13 9.52
CA GLN A 111 5.13 1.22 9.13
C GLN A 111 3.87 1.70 9.84
N LYS A 112 2.84 0.87 9.88
CA LYS A 112 1.58 1.24 10.53
C LYS A 112 1.75 1.45 12.02
N ASN A 113 2.64 0.68 12.64
CA ASN A 113 2.89 0.84 14.08
C ASN A 113 3.67 2.09 14.40
N GLU A 114 4.50 2.56 13.47
CA GLU A 114 5.28 3.76 13.70
C GLU A 114 4.52 5.02 13.31
N GLN A 115 4.00 5.05 12.10
CA GLN A 115 3.32 6.24 11.62
C GLN A 115 2.46 5.88 10.41
N LYS A 116 1.15 5.93 10.60
CA LYS A 116 0.22 5.63 9.51
C LYS A 116 0.32 6.68 8.41
N GLY A 117 -0.01 6.26 7.20
CA GLY A 117 -0.06 7.17 6.07
C GLY A 117 1.29 7.50 5.46
N LYS A 118 2.31 6.75 5.79
CA LYS A 118 3.66 6.97 5.30
C LYS A 118 4.15 5.77 4.51
N VAL A 119 5.33 5.95 3.94
CA VAL A 119 5.96 4.94 3.09
C VAL A 119 7.18 4.39 3.78
N ARG A 120 7.34 3.10 3.75
CA ARG A 120 8.53 2.45 4.29
C ARG A 120 8.94 1.31 3.38
N PHE A 121 10.21 1.27 3.03
CA PHE A 121 10.74 0.21 2.19
C PHE A 121 11.90 -0.49 2.87
N TYR A 122 11.90 -1.81 2.77
CA TYR A 122 13.03 -2.62 3.13
C TYR A 122 13.86 -2.84 1.88
N VAL A 123 15.16 -2.60 1.99
CA VAL A 123 16.07 -2.78 0.87
C VAL A 123 17.11 -3.80 1.26
N GLY A 124 17.33 -4.77 0.40
CA GLY A 124 18.32 -5.79 0.66
C GLY A 124 18.52 -6.68 -0.54
N GLU A 125 19.40 -7.63 -0.36
CA GLU A 125 19.56 -8.67 -1.36
C GLU A 125 18.67 -9.83 -1.03
N GLY A 126 18.46 -10.70 -2.01
CA GLY A 126 17.52 -11.79 -1.82
C GLY A 126 17.75 -12.64 -0.60
N GLN A 127 18.97 -12.73 -0.15
CA GLN A 127 19.27 -13.58 1.00
C GLN A 127 18.64 -13.12 2.30
N TYR A 128 18.14 -11.90 2.34
CA TYR A 128 17.50 -11.37 3.55
C TYR A 128 16.00 -11.59 3.58
N LEU A 129 15.46 -12.22 2.59
CA LEU A 129 14.01 -12.42 2.48
C LEU A 129 13.56 -13.77 3.00
#